data_a6059ad5262ed71799e4f501e95c2e55
#
_entry.id   a6059ad5262ed71799e4f501e95c2e55
#
_cell.length_a   1.000
_cell.length_b   1.000
_cell.length_c   1.000
_cell.angle_alpha   90.00
_cell.angle_beta   90.00
_cell.angle_gamma   90.00
#
_symmetry.space_group_name_H-M   'P 1'
#
loop_
_entity.id
_entity.type
_entity.pdbx_description
1 polymer ?
#
loop_
_entity_poly.entity_id
_entity_poly.type
_entity_poly.pdbx_seq_one_letter_code
_entity_poly.pdbx_strand_id
1 'polypeptide(L)'
;MDKRLKEINSRLIAYSKRQFNKRIKLSENKDELDAISNGINMLGEELNDATISKIYFNSIFNSLSEMVFILNKKGIIQDVNKAGEQKLQFSKMEILGKNIHHFYKKNNPGDNEHIPPAHHSVQNYNIFTLKNGNNIPVRVQTTTFKNAFGKELVILTATDISEELKAQNLLMHAIIQGEEIERKRLSKDLHDGLIQQLSAAKFHVNSTLYLVENKKIKPTLQVSDKILSDAIQEVRTICFNLVPPSLQEFGLLKAIKEYASRYNRVSKFDIVNKTRLPEISPELQHDLFRIAQEFISNAIKHGAAKKITIIFSCENNLLKIIFSDNGKGFDTQKRSDGMGLRNMQGRIKLHNGVIKITSQPGKGTSIKILIPTHKQIWPSFKL
;
A
#
# COMPACT_ATOMS: atom_id res chain seq x y z
N MET A 1 7.26 -77.51 4.54
CA MET A 1 7.08 -76.11 4.85
C MET A 1 5.67 -75.70 4.45
N ASP A 2 4.83 -75.30 5.39
CA ASP A 2 3.40 -74.99 5.15
C ASP A 2 3.27 -73.91 4.04
N LYS A 3 2.40 -74.18 3.07
CA LYS A 3 2.17 -73.29 1.93
C LYS A 3 1.76 -71.86 2.36
N ARG A 4 1.04 -71.78 3.51
CA ARG A 4 0.61 -70.52 4.12
C ARG A 4 1.79 -69.70 4.67
N LEU A 5 2.82 -70.30 5.25
CA LEU A 5 4.04 -69.64 5.68
C LEU A 5 4.80 -69.02 4.49
N LYS A 6 4.80 -69.64 3.33
CA LYS A 6 5.38 -69.09 2.11
C LYS A 6 4.58 -67.80 1.66
N GLU A 7 3.25 -67.95 1.75
CA GLU A 7 2.38 -66.80 1.38
C GLU A 7 2.50 -65.61 2.33
N ILE A 8 2.57 -65.87 3.65
CA ILE A 8 2.84 -64.87 4.66
C ILE A 8 4.17 -64.14 4.38
N ASN A 9 5.25 -64.90 4.14
CA ASN A 9 6.56 -64.30 3.87
C ASN A 9 6.58 -63.49 2.56
N SER A 10 5.94 -64.02 1.50
CA SER A 10 5.77 -63.31 0.23
C SER A 10 5.01 -61.99 0.42
N ARG A 11 4.03 -61.95 1.33
CA ARG A 11 3.25 -60.76 1.63
C ARG A 11 4.05 -59.71 2.38
N LEU A 12 4.82 -60.10 3.39
CA LEU A 12 5.73 -59.20 4.12
C LEU A 12 6.78 -58.59 3.18
N ILE A 13 7.31 -59.38 2.24
CA ILE A 13 8.20 -58.88 1.18
C ILE A 13 7.45 -57.90 0.25
N ALA A 14 6.19 -58.13 -0.10
CA ALA A 14 5.39 -57.19 -0.88
C ALA A 14 5.15 -55.86 -0.11
N TYR A 15 4.92 -55.92 1.21
CA TYR A 15 4.75 -54.73 2.04
C TYR A 15 6.03 -53.90 2.14
N SER A 16 7.21 -54.53 2.18
CA SER A 16 8.49 -53.81 2.12
C SER A 16 8.66 -53.05 0.78
N LYS A 17 7.99 -53.49 -0.28
CA LYS A 17 7.94 -52.87 -1.62
C LYS A 17 6.74 -51.92 -1.78
N ARG A 18 6.04 -51.56 -0.69
CA ARG A 18 4.84 -50.71 -0.66
C ARG A 18 3.64 -51.22 -1.46
N GLN A 19 3.50 -52.55 -1.61
CA GLN A 19 2.36 -53.19 -2.25
C GLN A 19 1.39 -53.70 -1.18
N PHE A 20 0.49 -52.86 -0.67
CA PHE A 20 -0.36 -53.16 0.49
C PHE A 20 -1.73 -53.71 0.14
N ASN A 21 -2.18 -53.67 -1.12
CA ASN A 21 -3.54 -53.95 -1.57
C ASN A 21 -3.91 -55.42 -1.78
N LYS A 22 -3.00 -56.38 -1.52
CA LYS A 22 -3.27 -57.79 -1.66
C LYS A 22 -3.48 -58.43 -0.29
N ARG A 23 -4.51 -59.25 -0.13
CA ARG A 23 -4.82 -59.97 1.12
C ARG A 23 -4.35 -61.42 1.07
N ILE A 24 -3.99 -61.98 2.22
CA ILE A 24 -3.77 -63.43 2.44
C ILE A 24 -5.14 -64.08 2.64
N LYS A 25 -5.41 -65.15 1.94
CA LYS A 25 -6.64 -65.93 2.16
C LYS A 25 -6.57 -66.68 3.48
N LEU A 26 -7.59 -66.52 4.31
CA LEU A 26 -7.72 -67.29 5.55
C LEU A 26 -8.21 -68.71 5.21
N SER A 27 -7.77 -69.70 5.97
CA SER A 27 -8.26 -71.10 5.84
C SER A 27 -9.52 -71.28 6.70
N GLU A 28 -10.20 -72.43 6.50
CA GLU A 28 -11.35 -72.73 7.34
C GLU A 28 -10.98 -73.23 8.75
N ASN A 29 -9.68 -73.54 8.96
CA ASN A 29 -9.19 -74.18 10.19
C ASN A 29 -9.16 -73.24 11.42
N LYS A 30 -9.21 -71.92 11.24
CA LYS A 30 -9.17 -70.94 12.30
C LYS A 30 -8.03 -71.12 13.31
N ASP A 31 -6.87 -71.54 12.84
CA ASP A 31 -5.68 -71.80 13.64
C ASP A 31 -4.81 -70.53 13.87
N GLU A 32 -3.67 -70.70 14.55
CA GLU A 32 -2.73 -69.64 14.85
C GLU A 32 -2.17 -68.97 13.57
N LEU A 33 -2.02 -69.70 12.47
CA LEU A 33 -1.56 -69.14 11.20
C LEU A 33 -2.63 -68.24 10.55
N ASP A 34 -3.89 -68.53 10.75
CA ASP A 34 -4.98 -67.67 10.29
C ASP A 34 -5.08 -66.39 11.13
N ALA A 35 -4.82 -66.48 12.43
CA ALA A 35 -4.73 -65.29 13.28
C ALA A 35 -3.57 -64.38 12.85
N ILE A 36 -2.38 -64.92 12.54
CA ILE A 36 -1.23 -64.18 12.01
C ILE A 36 -1.55 -63.56 10.64
N SER A 37 -2.18 -64.38 9.75
CA SER A 37 -2.57 -63.90 8.42
C SER A 37 -3.58 -62.77 8.45
N ASN A 38 -4.52 -62.80 9.41
CA ASN A 38 -5.48 -61.74 9.64
C ASN A 38 -4.79 -60.48 10.17
N GLY A 39 -3.87 -60.60 11.13
CA GLY A 39 -3.08 -59.49 11.65
C GLY A 39 -2.26 -58.79 10.55
N ILE A 40 -1.66 -59.58 9.62
CA ILE A 40 -0.92 -59.07 8.47
C ILE A 40 -1.87 -58.33 7.49
N ASN A 41 -3.06 -58.85 7.26
CA ASN A 41 -4.05 -58.22 6.41
C ASN A 41 -4.50 -56.87 7.01
N MET A 42 -4.78 -56.79 8.33
CA MET A 42 -5.11 -55.56 9.03
C MET A 42 -3.95 -54.55 8.94
N LEU A 43 -2.72 -54.98 9.17
CA LEU A 43 -1.54 -54.14 8.99
C LEU A 43 -1.43 -53.59 7.55
N GLY A 44 -1.72 -54.43 6.56
CA GLY A 44 -1.74 -54.02 5.14
C GLY A 44 -2.79 -52.93 4.86
N GLU A 45 -3.98 -53.05 5.42
CA GLU A 45 -5.03 -52.01 5.32
C GLU A 45 -4.60 -50.69 5.95
N GLU A 46 -4.10 -50.73 7.18
CA GLU A 46 -3.62 -49.51 7.85
C GLU A 46 -2.49 -48.81 7.09
N LEU A 47 -1.52 -49.58 6.57
CA LEU A 47 -0.42 -49.06 5.76
C LEU A 47 -0.91 -48.49 4.42
N ASN A 48 -1.91 -49.10 3.80
CA ASN A 48 -2.52 -48.62 2.57
C ASN A 48 -3.25 -47.29 2.81
N ASP A 49 -4.09 -47.21 3.84
CA ASP A 49 -4.84 -46.01 4.19
C ASP A 49 -3.93 -44.84 4.59
N ALA A 50 -2.87 -45.14 5.37
CA ALA A 50 -1.86 -44.14 5.70
C ALA A 50 -1.12 -43.63 4.43
N THR A 51 -0.84 -44.52 3.48
CA THR A 51 -0.17 -44.17 2.23
C THR A 51 -1.06 -43.33 1.33
N ILE A 52 -2.34 -43.74 1.18
CA ILE A 52 -3.34 -42.98 0.42
C ILE A 52 -3.51 -41.61 1.02
N SER A 53 -3.67 -41.50 2.35
CA SER A 53 -3.80 -40.19 3.06
C SER A 53 -2.59 -39.31 2.81
N LYS A 54 -1.38 -39.85 2.82
CA LYS A 54 -0.15 -39.11 2.55
C LYS A 54 -0.07 -38.62 1.10
N ILE A 55 -0.42 -39.48 0.14
CA ILE A 55 -0.45 -39.09 -1.28
C ILE A 55 -1.47 -37.99 -1.51
N TYR A 56 -2.67 -38.14 -0.94
CA TYR A 56 -3.75 -37.14 -1.03
C TYR A 56 -3.34 -35.78 -0.43
N PHE A 57 -2.78 -35.81 0.79
CA PHE A 57 -2.24 -34.62 1.42
C PHE A 57 -1.19 -33.92 0.54
N ASN A 58 -0.19 -34.67 0.05
CA ASN A 58 0.86 -34.11 -0.79
C ASN A 58 0.30 -33.55 -2.11
N SER A 59 -0.72 -34.16 -2.69
CA SER A 59 -1.36 -33.70 -3.91
C SER A 59 -2.07 -32.35 -3.65
N ILE A 60 -2.87 -32.26 -2.58
CA ILE A 60 -3.53 -31.00 -2.20
C ILE A 60 -2.49 -29.94 -1.86
N PHE A 61 -1.55 -30.25 -0.97
CA PHE A 61 -0.53 -29.32 -0.48
C PHE A 61 0.29 -28.71 -1.64
N ASN A 62 0.64 -29.52 -2.63
CA ASN A 62 1.42 -29.08 -3.79
C ASN A 62 0.58 -28.48 -4.94
N SER A 63 -0.74 -28.66 -4.93
CA SER A 63 -1.64 -28.04 -5.92
C SER A 63 -2.03 -26.61 -5.56
N LEU A 64 -1.81 -26.20 -4.31
CA LEU A 64 -2.09 -24.83 -3.87
C LEU A 64 -1.16 -23.85 -4.58
N SER A 65 -1.74 -22.77 -5.11
CA SER A 65 -1.00 -21.69 -5.80
C SER A 65 -0.31 -20.71 -4.83
N GLU A 66 -0.75 -20.69 -3.58
CA GLU A 66 -0.14 -19.89 -2.51
C GLU A 66 1.06 -20.62 -1.92
N MET A 67 2.05 -19.86 -1.48
CA MET A 67 3.18 -20.40 -0.73
C MET A 67 2.68 -20.86 0.65
N VAL A 68 2.87 -22.12 0.97
CA VAL A 68 2.47 -22.69 2.26
C VAL A 68 3.67 -23.28 2.96
N PHE A 69 3.90 -22.84 4.19
CA PHE A 69 4.98 -23.32 5.06
C PHE A 69 4.38 -23.93 6.32
N ILE A 70 4.92 -25.07 6.74
CA ILE A 70 4.63 -25.67 8.04
C ILE A 70 5.82 -25.37 8.96
N LEU A 71 5.56 -24.66 10.05
CA LEU A 71 6.58 -24.20 10.98
C LEU A 71 6.40 -24.86 12.35
N ASN A 72 7.48 -24.97 13.10
CA ASN A 72 7.39 -25.22 14.53
C ASN A 72 7.17 -23.90 15.31
N LYS A 73 6.93 -23.95 16.62
CA LYS A 73 6.75 -22.77 17.50
C LYS A 73 7.89 -21.76 17.45
N LYS A 74 9.11 -22.17 17.06
CA LYS A 74 10.29 -21.32 16.94
C LYS A 74 10.43 -20.70 15.53
N GLY A 75 9.44 -20.89 14.64
CA GLY A 75 9.48 -20.38 13.28
C GLY A 75 10.40 -21.18 12.33
N ILE A 76 10.87 -22.36 12.72
CA ILE A 76 11.71 -23.22 11.87
C ILE A 76 10.80 -24.00 10.91
N ILE A 77 11.13 -23.96 9.63
CA ILE A 77 10.37 -24.57 8.55
C ILE A 77 10.53 -26.09 8.61
N GLN A 78 9.41 -26.80 8.76
CA GLN A 78 9.33 -28.26 8.77
C GLN A 78 8.94 -28.81 7.38
N ASP A 79 8.12 -28.05 6.65
CA ASP A 79 7.72 -28.40 5.29
C ASP A 79 7.35 -27.14 4.49
N VAL A 80 7.40 -27.26 3.16
CA VAL A 80 7.04 -26.21 2.21
C VAL A 80 6.43 -26.84 0.96
N ASN A 81 5.38 -26.23 0.40
CA ASN A 81 4.75 -26.70 -0.83
C ASN A 81 5.53 -26.27 -2.09
N LYS A 82 5.14 -26.83 -3.24
CA LYS A 82 5.78 -26.56 -4.53
C LYS A 82 5.72 -25.07 -4.93
N ALA A 83 4.63 -24.37 -4.61
CA ALA A 83 4.50 -22.94 -4.86
C ALA A 83 5.53 -22.12 -4.06
N GLY A 84 5.81 -22.50 -2.80
CA GLY A 84 6.84 -21.87 -1.99
C GLY A 84 8.26 -22.05 -2.57
N GLU A 85 8.60 -23.24 -3.04
CA GLU A 85 9.87 -23.51 -3.72
C GLU A 85 10.02 -22.66 -5.00
N GLN A 86 9.00 -22.67 -5.84
CA GLN A 86 9.02 -21.96 -7.13
C GLN A 86 9.08 -20.44 -6.97
N LYS A 87 8.27 -19.89 -6.09
CA LYS A 87 8.18 -18.43 -5.88
C LYS A 87 9.43 -17.89 -5.19
N LEU A 88 9.95 -18.59 -4.17
CA LEU A 88 11.18 -18.18 -3.50
C LEU A 88 12.45 -18.51 -4.32
N GLN A 89 12.36 -19.39 -5.33
CA GLN A 89 13.48 -19.86 -6.15
C GLN A 89 14.53 -20.65 -5.36
N PHE A 90 14.14 -21.22 -4.21
CA PHE A 90 14.96 -22.14 -3.42
C PHE A 90 14.39 -23.54 -3.51
N SER A 91 15.26 -24.55 -3.53
CA SER A 91 14.83 -25.94 -3.42
C SER A 91 14.31 -26.23 -2.00
N LYS A 92 13.45 -27.23 -1.88
CA LYS A 92 12.93 -27.69 -0.59
C LYS A 92 14.04 -27.96 0.43
N MET A 93 15.14 -28.59 -0.02
CA MET A 93 16.30 -28.90 0.84
C MET A 93 17.00 -27.64 1.38
N GLU A 94 17.02 -26.56 0.60
CA GLU A 94 17.60 -25.29 1.02
C GLU A 94 16.68 -24.51 1.98
N ILE A 95 15.39 -24.80 1.98
CA ILE A 95 14.37 -24.12 2.80
C ILE A 95 14.20 -24.83 4.15
N LEU A 96 14.16 -26.15 4.15
CA LEU A 96 13.92 -26.94 5.35
C LEU A 96 14.96 -26.69 6.45
N GLY A 97 14.50 -26.63 7.70
CA GLY A 97 15.36 -26.40 8.88
C GLY A 97 15.79 -24.95 9.08
N LYS A 98 15.56 -24.05 8.11
CA LYS A 98 15.80 -22.62 8.30
C LYS A 98 14.66 -21.94 9.03
N ASN A 99 14.95 -20.83 9.68
CA ASN A 99 13.91 -19.98 10.25
C ASN A 99 13.24 -19.17 9.12
N ILE A 100 11.91 -19.00 9.16
CA ILE A 100 11.14 -18.27 8.16
C ILE A 100 11.65 -16.81 8.00
N HIS A 101 12.18 -16.21 9.07
CA HIS A 101 12.78 -14.88 9.05
C HIS A 101 13.99 -14.76 8.12
N HIS A 102 14.59 -15.86 7.71
CA HIS A 102 15.69 -15.85 6.73
C HIS A 102 15.21 -15.37 5.35
N PHE A 103 13.95 -15.60 5.03
CA PHE A 103 13.35 -15.32 3.73
C PHE A 103 12.61 -13.99 3.70
N TYR A 104 12.38 -13.32 4.84
CA TYR A 104 11.67 -12.06 4.82
C TYR A 104 12.39 -10.93 5.55
N LYS A 105 12.23 -9.73 4.98
CA LYS A 105 12.84 -8.50 5.47
C LYS A 105 11.87 -7.78 6.40
N LYS A 106 12.28 -7.51 7.64
CA LYS A 106 11.49 -6.70 8.57
C LYS A 106 11.33 -5.28 8.01
N ASN A 107 10.10 -4.78 7.96
CA ASN A 107 9.84 -3.38 7.62
C ASN A 107 9.98 -2.44 8.83
N ASN A 108 9.98 -2.94 10.07
CA ASN A 108 10.12 -2.15 11.30
C ASN A 108 11.19 -2.71 12.24
N PRO A 109 12.04 -1.83 12.84
CA PRO A 109 13.12 -2.25 13.77
C PRO A 109 12.64 -2.79 15.13
N GLY A 110 11.33 -2.74 15.42
CA GLY A 110 10.75 -3.13 16.71
C GLY A 110 10.02 -4.48 16.74
N ASP A 111 9.91 -5.18 15.60
CA ASP A 111 9.27 -6.49 15.57
C ASP A 111 10.19 -7.55 16.18
N ASN A 112 9.89 -7.91 17.41
CA ASN A 112 10.54 -9.01 18.13
C ASN A 112 10.34 -10.34 17.39
N GLU A 113 11.23 -11.31 17.67
CA GLU A 113 11.48 -12.63 17.05
C GLU A 113 10.27 -13.58 16.93
N HIS A 114 9.06 -13.11 16.86
CA HIS A 114 7.85 -13.93 16.74
C HIS A 114 7.40 -14.03 15.27
N ILE A 115 6.82 -15.18 14.93
CA ILE A 115 6.10 -15.43 13.67
C ILE A 115 5.27 -14.19 13.32
N PRO A 116 5.37 -13.64 12.06
CA PRO A 116 4.71 -12.40 11.71
C PRO A 116 3.22 -12.47 12.05
N PRO A 117 2.66 -11.44 12.73
CA PRO A 117 1.23 -11.39 12.98
C PRO A 117 0.46 -11.41 11.68
N ALA A 118 -0.67 -12.12 11.65
CA ALA A 118 -1.56 -12.13 10.49
C ALA A 118 -2.05 -10.71 10.18
N HIS A 119 -1.72 -10.23 9.00
CA HIS A 119 -2.18 -8.92 8.52
C HIS A 119 -3.31 -9.09 7.51
N HIS A 120 -4.49 -8.59 7.84
CA HIS A 120 -5.68 -8.68 6.99
C HIS A 120 -5.83 -7.50 6.01
N SER A 121 -4.90 -6.52 6.00
CA SER A 121 -4.99 -5.35 5.12
C SER A 121 -3.87 -5.31 4.08
N VAL A 122 -4.20 -4.82 2.89
CA VAL A 122 -3.25 -4.60 1.78
C VAL A 122 -2.16 -3.56 2.14
N GLN A 123 -2.37 -2.76 3.18
CA GLN A 123 -1.43 -1.73 3.62
C GLN A 123 -0.29 -2.28 4.48
N ASN A 124 -0.48 -3.47 5.08
CA ASN A 124 0.53 -4.15 5.88
C ASN A 124 0.92 -5.46 5.22
N TYR A 125 1.93 -5.43 4.40
CA TYR A 125 2.49 -6.62 3.77
C TYR A 125 3.94 -6.81 4.18
N ASN A 126 4.39 -8.05 4.12
CA ASN A 126 5.77 -8.43 4.35
C ASN A 126 6.52 -8.48 3.01
N ILE A 127 7.84 -8.41 3.06
CA ILE A 127 8.67 -8.53 1.87
C ILE A 127 9.47 -9.82 1.97
N PHE A 128 9.28 -10.74 1.03
CA PHE A 128 10.12 -11.91 0.88
C PHE A 128 11.27 -11.62 -0.08
N THR A 129 12.46 -12.09 0.28
CA THR A 129 13.67 -11.99 -0.54
C THR A 129 13.87 -13.33 -1.27
N LEU A 130 13.91 -13.28 -2.59
CA LEU A 130 14.13 -14.43 -3.47
C LEU A 130 15.62 -14.80 -3.51
N LYS A 131 15.94 -16.01 -4.00
CA LYS A 131 17.33 -16.47 -4.16
C LYS A 131 18.17 -15.56 -5.05
N ASN A 132 17.57 -14.94 -6.06
CA ASN A 132 18.23 -13.99 -6.95
C ASN A 132 18.43 -12.58 -6.35
N GLY A 133 18.07 -12.38 -5.07
CA GLY A 133 18.14 -11.08 -4.38
C GLY A 133 16.97 -10.13 -4.63
N ASN A 134 16.04 -10.47 -5.53
CA ASN A 134 14.82 -9.69 -5.73
C ASN A 134 13.87 -9.81 -4.53
N ASN A 135 13.01 -8.81 -4.37
CA ASN A 135 12.04 -8.75 -3.29
C ASN A 135 10.62 -8.85 -3.87
N ILE A 136 9.76 -9.64 -3.23
CA ILE A 136 8.34 -9.71 -3.55
C ILE A 136 7.50 -9.32 -2.33
N PRO A 137 6.46 -8.49 -2.50
CA PRO A 137 5.51 -8.19 -1.44
C PRO A 137 4.57 -9.38 -1.26
N VAL A 138 4.40 -9.82 0.00
CA VAL A 138 3.55 -10.96 0.33
C VAL A 138 2.58 -10.63 1.46
N ARG A 139 1.34 -11.07 1.31
CA ARG A 139 0.36 -11.10 2.40
C ARG A 139 0.54 -12.40 3.16
N VAL A 140 0.81 -12.32 4.45
CA VAL A 140 1.04 -13.47 5.30
C VAL A 140 -0.15 -13.70 6.22
N GLN A 141 -0.58 -14.98 6.32
CA GLN A 141 -1.57 -15.44 7.29
C GLN A 141 -0.99 -16.62 8.06
N THR A 142 -1.33 -16.74 9.34
CA THR A 142 -0.84 -17.81 10.20
C THR A 142 -1.99 -18.48 10.94
N THR A 143 -1.94 -19.82 11.02
CA THR A 143 -2.90 -20.63 11.77
C THR A 143 -2.14 -21.70 12.54
N THR A 144 -2.50 -21.90 13.81
CA THR A 144 -1.89 -22.94 14.65
C THR A 144 -2.73 -24.19 14.66
N PHE A 145 -2.07 -25.36 14.68
CA PHE A 145 -2.73 -26.66 14.81
C PHE A 145 -1.86 -27.62 15.62
N LYS A 146 -2.47 -28.70 16.13
CA LYS A 146 -1.75 -29.79 16.81
C LYS A 146 -1.68 -31.00 15.88
N ASN A 147 -0.49 -31.58 15.75
CA ASN A 147 -0.34 -32.86 15.04
C ASN A 147 -0.84 -34.04 15.88
N ALA A 148 -0.86 -35.25 15.31
CA ALA A 148 -1.29 -36.47 15.97
C ALA A 148 -0.52 -36.80 17.27
N PHE A 149 0.68 -36.25 17.45
CA PHE A 149 1.52 -36.43 18.64
C PHE A 149 1.34 -35.27 19.66
N GLY A 150 0.31 -34.42 19.49
CA GLY A 150 0.05 -33.28 20.38
C GLY A 150 1.02 -32.09 20.21
N LYS A 151 1.98 -32.18 19.28
CA LYS A 151 2.94 -31.11 19.00
C LYS A 151 2.25 -29.98 18.26
N GLU A 152 2.37 -28.75 18.77
CA GLU A 152 1.81 -27.56 18.12
C GLU A 152 2.71 -27.10 16.97
N LEU A 153 2.09 -26.91 15.81
CA LEU A 153 2.70 -26.44 14.58
C LEU A 153 1.94 -25.21 14.08
N VAL A 154 2.56 -24.45 13.19
CA VAL A 154 1.99 -23.26 12.58
C VAL A 154 1.98 -23.45 11.07
N ILE A 155 0.81 -23.28 10.45
CA ILE A 155 0.71 -23.10 9.01
C ILE A 155 0.86 -21.62 8.72
N LEU A 156 1.83 -21.26 7.90
CA LEU A 156 1.99 -19.91 7.36
C LEU A 156 1.68 -19.97 5.86
N THR A 157 0.68 -19.20 5.44
CA THR A 157 0.39 -18.96 4.03
C THR A 157 0.90 -17.59 3.62
N ALA A 158 1.53 -17.50 2.46
CA ALA A 158 2.04 -16.26 1.91
C ALA A 158 1.58 -16.12 0.46
N THR A 159 0.76 -15.10 0.23
CA THR A 159 0.23 -14.75 -1.10
C THR A 159 1.06 -13.64 -1.71
N ASP A 160 1.60 -13.86 -2.90
CA ASP A 160 2.27 -12.80 -3.68
C ASP A 160 1.23 -11.78 -4.15
N ILE A 161 1.36 -10.54 -3.68
CA ILE A 161 0.43 -9.44 -3.99
C ILE A 161 1.03 -8.42 -4.98
N SER A 162 2.09 -8.80 -5.70
CA SER A 162 2.77 -7.90 -6.65
C SER A 162 1.83 -7.36 -7.73
N GLU A 163 1.00 -8.23 -8.32
CA GLU A 163 0.04 -7.83 -9.35
C GLU A 163 -1.10 -6.98 -8.78
N GLU A 164 -1.59 -7.31 -7.58
CA GLU A 164 -2.61 -6.52 -6.89
C GLU A 164 -2.12 -5.10 -6.59
N LEU A 165 -0.88 -4.97 -6.09
CA LEU A 165 -0.26 -3.66 -5.84
C LEU A 165 0.00 -2.88 -7.12
N LYS A 166 0.41 -3.54 -8.21
CA LYS A 166 0.56 -2.90 -9.53
C LYS A 166 -0.78 -2.36 -10.03
N ALA A 167 -1.83 -3.18 -9.97
CA ALA A 167 -3.17 -2.77 -10.40
C ALA A 167 -3.70 -1.60 -9.57
N GLN A 168 -3.52 -1.62 -8.25
CA GLN A 168 -3.89 -0.50 -7.37
C GLN A 168 -3.12 0.77 -7.69
N ASN A 169 -1.81 0.67 -7.95
CA ASN A 169 -1.00 1.82 -8.33
C ASN A 169 -1.45 2.40 -9.69
N LEU A 170 -1.73 1.55 -10.69
CA LEU A 170 -2.25 1.98 -11.99
C LEU A 170 -3.61 2.69 -11.85
N LEU A 171 -4.52 2.14 -11.05
CA LEU A 171 -5.81 2.78 -10.79
C LEU A 171 -5.64 4.14 -10.10
N MET A 172 -4.77 4.23 -9.09
CA MET A 172 -4.48 5.50 -8.41
C MET A 172 -3.89 6.52 -9.38
N HIS A 173 -3.00 6.10 -10.28
CA HIS A 173 -2.47 6.94 -11.35
C HIS A 173 -3.57 7.49 -12.25
N ALA A 174 -4.46 6.61 -12.73
CA ALA A 174 -5.55 7.01 -13.60
C ALA A 174 -6.50 8.02 -12.94
N ILE A 175 -6.81 7.80 -11.65
CA ILE A 175 -7.65 8.73 -10.87
C ILE A 175 -6.97 10.10 -10.73
N ILE A 176 -5.69 10.14 -10.35
CA ILE A 176 -4.94 11.39 -10.17
C ILE A 176 -4.85 12.16 -11.51
N GLN A 177 -4.55 11.45 -12.61
CA GLN A 177 -4.49 12.07 -13.93
C GLN A 177 -5.86 12.58 -14.40
N GLY A 178 -6.92 11.79 -14.21
CA GLY A 178 -8.28 12.20 -14.54
C GLY A 178 -8.72 13.44 -13.78
N GLU A 179 -8.44 13.49 -12.46
CA GLU A 179 -8.71 14.67 -11.63
C GLU A 179 -7.97 15.92 -12.15
N GLU A 180 -6.71 15.77 -12.56
CA GLU A 180 -5.91 16.90 -13.05
C GLU A 180 -6.37 17.41 -14.43
N ILE A 181 -6.74 16.50 -15.33
CA ILE A 181 -7.32 16.85 -16.63
C ILE A 181 -8.62 17.64 -16.42
N GLU A 182 -9.51 17.16 -15.55
CA GLU A 182 -10.79 17.82 -15.28
C GLU A 182 -10.60 19.19 -14.63
N ARG A 183 -9.64 19.34 -13.71
CA ARG A 183 -9.29 20.64 -13.11
C ARG A 183 -8.80 21.64 -14.16
N LYS A 184 -7.95 21.20 -15.09
CA LYS A 184 -7.48 22.03 -16.21
C LYS A 184 -8.63 22.44 -17.11
N ARG A 185 -9.52 21.51 -17.46
CA ARG A 185 -10.71 21.78 -18.26
C ARG A 185 -11.62 22.82 -17.60
N LEU A 186 -11.99 22.55 -16.32
CA LEU A 186 -12.83 23.47 -15.55
C LEU A 186 -12.22 24.87 -15.41
N SER A 187 -10.92 24.94 -15.14
CA SER A 187 -10.23 26.26 -15.05
C SER A 187 -10.31 27.03 -16.36
N LYS A 188 -10.15 26.34 -17.49
CA LYS A 188 -10.27 26.97 -18.81
C LYS A 188 -11.70 27.40 -19.10
N ASP A 189 -12.68 26.54 -18.86
CA ASP A 189 -14.11 26.84 -19.11
C ASP A 189 -14.58 28.03 -18.26
N LEU A 190 -14.16 28.11 -17.01
CA LEU A 190 -14.46 29.26 -16.13
C LEU A 190 -13.79 30.54 -16.61
N HIS A 191 -12.52 30.44 -17.04
CA HIS A 191 -11.79 31.63 -17.52
C HIS A 191 -12.36 32.16 -18.84
N ASP A 192 -12.52 31.29 -19.82
CA ASP A 192 -12.92 31.67 -21.19
C ASP A 192 -14.43 31.93 -21.32
N GLY A 193 -15.23 31.34 -20.44
CA GLY A 193 -16.67 31.54 -20.42
C GLY A 193 -17.08 32.62 -19.38
N LEU A 194 -17.07 32.22 -18.09
CA LEU A 194 -17.70 33.01 -17.03
C LEU A 194 -16.98 34.35 -16.77
N ILE A 195 -15.63 34.37 -16.74
CA ILE A 195 -14.88 35.63 -16.53
C ILE A 195 -15.11 36.62 -17.66
N GLN A 196 -15.14 36.14 -18.91
CA GLN A 196 -15.40 37.02 -20.06
C GLN A 196 -16.82 37.60 -20.04
N GLN A 197 -17.84 36.81 -19.73
CA GLN A 197 -19.23 37.27 -19.62
C GLN A 197 -19.41 38.28 -18.48
N LEU A 198 -18.84 38.01 -17.30
CA LEU A 198 -18.88 38.94 -16.17
C LEU A 198 -18.14 40.25 -16.48
N SER A 199 -17.00 40.17 -17.18
CA SER A 199 -16.23 41.36 -17.60
C SER A 199 -16.99 42.20 -18.61
N ALA A 200 -17.68 41.59 -19.56
CA ALA A 200 -18.55 42.28 -20.50
C ALA A 200 -19.73 42.96 -19.79
N ALA A 201 -20.40 42.27 -18.86
CA ALA A 201 -21.45 42.85 -18.05
C ALA A 201 -20.96 44.02 -17.21
N LYS A 202 -19.78 43.90 -16.59
CA LYS A 202 -19.14 44.98 -15.84
C LYS A 202 -18.81 46.18 -16.74
N PHE A 203 -18.34 45.91 -17.96
CA PHE A 203 -18.07 47.00 -18.94
C PHE A 203 -19.35 47.76 -19.27
N HIS A 204 -20.47 47.11 -19.53
CA HIS A 204 -21.76 47.74 -19.78
C HIS A 204 -22.26 48.58 -18.58
N VAL A 205 -22.17 48.01 -17.37
CA VAL A 205 -22.52 48.74 -16.14
C VAL A 205 -21.67 49.99 -15.97
N ASN A 206 -20.35 49.91 -16.16
CA ASN A 206 -19.44 51.04 -16.06
C ASN A 206 -19.70 52.11 -17.14
N SER A 207 -19.96 51.68 -18.38
CA SER A 207 -20.31 52.61 -19.47
C SER A 207 -21.59 53.38 -19.14
N THR A 208 -22.60 52.71 -18.62
CA THR A 208 -23.87 53.32 -18.16
C THR A 208 -23.64 54.24 -16.99
N LEU A 209 -22.80 53.88 -16.03
CA LEU A 209 -22.48 54.68 -14.84
C LEU A 209 -21.78 56.01 -15.19
N TYR A 210 -21.02 56.00 -16.31
CA TYR A 210 -20.38 57.20 -16.81
C TYR A 210 -21.37 58.18 -17.47
N LEU A 211 -22.45 57.66 -18.07
CA LEU A 211 -23.46 58.45 -18.79
C LEU A 211 -24.64 58.91 -17.92
N VAL A 212 -24.85 58.28 -16.75
CA VAL A 212 -26.01 58.55 -15.89
C VAL A 212 -25.73 59.69 -14.91
N GLU A 213 -26.48 60.80 -15.05
CA GLU A 213 -26.47 61.94 -14.11
C GLU A 213 -27.49 61.77 -12.99
N ASN A 214 -28.44 60.86 -13.13
CA ASN A 214 -29.53 60.67 -12.16
C ASN A 214 -29.03 60.18 -10.79
N LYS A 215 -29.14 61.03 -9.78
CA LYS A 215 -28.66 60.77 -8.41
C LYS A 215 -29.35 59.59 -7.71
N LYS A 216 -30.52 59.13 -8.16
CA LYS A 216 -31.21 57.95 -7.61
C LYS A 216 -30.75 56.67 -8.22
N ILE A 217 -30.30 56.65 -9.49
CA ILE A 217 -29.88 55.43 -10.22
C ILE A 217 -28.38 55.16 -10.01
N LYS A 218 -27.56 56.20 -9.92
CA LYS A 218 -26.10 56.09 -9.78
C LYS A 218 -25.62 55.21 -8.62
N PRO A 219 -26.21 55.29 -7.40
CA PRO A 219 -25.82 54.39 -6.30
C PRO A 219 -26.09 52.91 -6.61
N THR A 220 -27.22 52.59 -7.26
CA THR A 220 -27.59 51.21 -7.64
C THR A 220 -26.60 50.62 -8.62
N LEU A 221 -26.18 51.41 -9.64
CA LEU A 221 -25.17 51.00 -10.61
C LEU A 221 -23.79 50.81 -9.96
N GLN A 222 -23.42 51.64 -8.98
CA GLN A 222 -22.17 51.48 -8.20
C GLN A 222 -22.18 50.15 -7.41
N VAL A 223 -23.30 49.83 -6.78
CA VAL A 223 -23.47 48.54 -6.09
C VAL A 223 -23.34 47.38 -7.06
N SER A 224 -23.99 47.47 -8.26
CA SER A 224 -23.90 46.43 -9.31
C SER A 224 -22.48 46.25 -9.81
N ASP A 225 -21.73 47.33 -10.05
CA ASP A 225 -20.30 47.26 -10.44
C ASP A 225 -19.45 46.58 -9.37
N LYS A 226 -19.69 46.88 -8.10
CA LYS A 226 -19.01 46.24 -6.99
C LYS A 226 -19.29 44.74 -6.94
N ILE A 227 -20.58 44.33 -7.06
CA ILE A 227 -20.98 42.91 -7.06
C ILE A 227 -20.30 42.17 -8.22
N LEU A 228 -20.26 42.74 -9.42
CA LEU A 228 -19.57 42.15 -10.57
C LEU A 228 -18.07 42.04 -10.35
N SER A 229 -17.45 43.05 -9.75
CA SER A 229 -16.02 43.03 -9.39
C SER A 229 -15.70 41.90 -8.39
N ASP A 230 -16.53 41.78 -7.36
CA ASP A 230 -16.38 40.75 -6.33
C ASP A 230 -16.60 39.35 -6.96
N ALA A 231 -17.59 39.15 -7.82
CA ALA A 231 -17.85 37.92 -8.53
C ALA A 231 -16.67 37.51 -9.46
N ILE A 232 -16.13 38.48 -10.23
CA ILE A 232 -14.94 38.21 -11.08
C ILE A 232 -13.76 37.78 -10.22
N GLN A 233 -13.55 38.42 -9.08
CA GLN A 233 -12.45 38.07 -8.19
C GLN A 233 -12.64 36.70 -7.54
N GLU A 234 -13.88 36.32 -7.24
CA GLU A 234 -14.20 34.97 -6.73
C GLU A 234 -13.92 33.91 -7.78
N VAL A 235 -14.38 34.08 -9.04
CA VAL A 235 -14.10 33.13 -10.13
C VAL A 235 -12.61 33.03 -10.40
N ARG A 236 -11.86 34.14 -10.40
CA ARG A 236 -10.39 34.10 -10.53
C ARG A 236 -9.74 33.32 -9.39
N THR A 237 -10.29 33.42 -8.17
CA THR A 237 -9.81 32.64 -7.02
C THR A 237 -10.07 31.15 -7.21
N ILE A 238 -11.23 30.78 -7.75
CA ILE A 238 -11.54 29.38 -8.09
C ILE A 238 -10.58 28.87 -9.16
N CYS A 239 -10.39 29.59 -10.27
CA CYS A 239 -9.45 29.21 -11.32
C CYS A 239 -8.02 29.01 -10.80
N PHE A 240 -7.55 29.91 -9.93
CA PHE A 240 -6.24 29.77 -9.31
C PHE A 240 -6.14 28.53 -8.42
N ASN A 241 -7.20 28.18 -7.69
CA ASN A 241 -7.22 26.95 -6.88
C ASN A 241 -7.24 25.69 -7.76
N LEU A 242 -7.83 25.78 -8.95
CA LEU A 242 -7.84 24.69 -9.92
C LEU A 242 -6.49 24.54 -10.62
N VAL A 243 -5.94 25.60 -11.19
CA VAL A 243 -4.63 25.61 -11.89
C VAL A 243 -3.97 26.98 -11.70
N PRO A 244 -2.97 27.11 -10.80
CA PRO A 244 -2.34 28.41 -10.59
C PRO A 244 -1.43 28.77 -11.75
N PRO A 245 -1.66 29.91 -12.44
CA PRO A 245 -0.78 30.39 -13.50
C PRO A 245 0.66 30.60 -13.02
N SER A 246 0.81 31.04 -11.77
CA SER A 246 2.12 31.27 -11.16
C SER A 246 2.98 30.01 -11.01
N LEU A 247 2.40 28.83 -11.05
CA LEU A 247 3.16 27.58 -11.04
C LEU A 247 3.94 27.37 -12.33
N GLN A 248 3.32 27.69 -13.48
CA GLN A 248 3.95 27.58 -14.78
C GLN A 248 4.94 28.71 -15.07
N GLU A 249 4.61 29.93 -14.67
CA GLU A 249 5.43 31.11 -14.96
C GLU A 249 6.58 31.30 -13.97
N PHE A 250 6.40 31.01 -12.70
CA PHE A 250 7.35 31.35 -11.64
C PHE A 250 7.77 30.18 -10.77
N GLY A 251 7.22 28.98 -11.03
CA GLY A 251 7.57 27.75 -10.34
C GLY A 251 6.92 27.56 -8.96
N LEU A 252 7.24 26.41 -8.35
CA LEU A 252 6.57 25.86 -7.17
C LEU A 252 6.57 26.80 -5.95
N LEU A 253 7.71 27.37 -5.60
CA LEU A 253 7.83 28.17 -4.37
C LEU A 253 6.97 29.43 -4.42
N LYS A 254 6.93 30.12 -5.57
CA LYS A 254 6.13 31.34 -5.72
C LYS A 254 4.64 31.00 -5.71
N ALA A 255 4.24 29.91 -6.38
CA ALA A 255 2.86 29.45 -6.37
C ALA A 255 2.37 29.09 -4.95
N ILE A 256 3.19 28.40 -4.15
CA ILE A 256 2.83 28.07 -2.75
C ILE A 256 2.74 29.34 -1.90
N LYS A 257 3.67 30.29 -2.04
CA LYS A 257 3.62 31.57 -1.31
C LYS A 257 2.36 32.37 -1.65
N GLU A 258 2.00 32.43 -2.92
CA GLU A 258 0.79 33.10 -3.37
C GLU A 258 -0.47 32.41 -2.85
N TYR A 259 -0.52 31.09 -2.86
CA TYR A 259 -1.63 30.34 -2.27
C TYR A 259 -1.75 30.60 -0.76
N ALA A 260 -0.64 30.54 -0.03
CA ALA A 260 -0.58 30.76 1.41
C ALA A 260 -1.01 32.19 1.80
N SER A 261 -0.65 33.23 0.99
CA SER A 261 -0.95 34.62 1.27
C SER A 261 -2.45 34.91 1.44
N ARG A 262 -3.31 34.11 0.81
CA ARG A 262 -4.78 34.22 0.93
C ARG A 262 -5.30 33.93 2.34
N TYR A 263 -4.52 33.19 3.09
CA TYR A 263 -4.87 32.77 4.46
C TYR A 263 -4.10 33.52 5.54
N ASN A 264 -3.34 34.59 5.20
CA ASN A 264 -2.52 35.35 6.14
C ASN A 264 -3.33 36.01 7.28
N ARG A 265 -4.65 36.19 7.06
CA ARG A 265 -5.56 36.69 8.11
C ARG A 265 -5.89 35.60 9.16
N VAL A 266 -5.72 34.34 8.84
CA VAL A 266 -6.11 33.20 9.68
C VAL A 266 -4.88 32.53 10.32
N SER A 267 -3.79 32.39 9.56
CA SER A 267 -2.56 31.71 9.98
C SER A 267 -1.31 32.44 9.52
N LYS A 268 -0.23 32.31 10.30
CA LYS A 268 1.11 32.78 9.90
C LYS A 268 1.80 31.68 9.09
N PHE A 269 2.43 32.09 8.00
CA PHE A 269 3.17 31.16 7.12
C PHE A 269 4.66 31.47 7.17
N ASP A 270 5.44 30.40 7.33
CA ASP A 270 6.91 30.41 7.26
C ASP A 270 7.35 29.44 6.16
N ILE A 271 7.64 29.98 4.97
CA ILE A 271 8.02 29.18 3.78
C ILE A 271 9.49 29.46 3.48
N VAL A 272 10.32 28.50 3.84
CA VAL A 272 11.79 28.58 3.80
C VAL A 272 12.37 27.64 2.74
N ASN A 273 13.25 28.17 1.93
CA ASN A 273 14.10 27.38 1.05
C ASN A 273 15.55 27.43 1.60
N LYS A 274 16.02 26.29 2.13
CA LYS A 274 17.35 26.22 2.77
C LYS A 274 18.48 26.02 1.77
N THR A 275 18.20 25.44 0.61
CA THR A 275 19.19 25.20 -0.44
C THR A 275 18.58 25.54 -1.79
N ARG A 276 19.41 25.81 -2.82
CA ARG A 276 18.89 25.96 -4.18
C ARG A 276 18.17 24.68 -4.59
N LEU A 277 16.88 24.82 -4.94
CA LEU A 277 16.11 23.68 -5.45
C LEU A 277 16.65 23.24 -6.80
N PRO A 278 16.76 21.92 -7.04
CA PRO A 278 17.09 21.41 -8.36
C PRO A 278 15.96 21.73 -9.34
N GLU A 279 16.24 21.62 -10.61
CA GLU A 279 15.21 21.62 -11.64
C GLU A 279 14.38 20.33 -11.48
N ILE A 280 13.09 20.49 -11.24
CA ILE A 280 12.13 19.40 -11.06
C ILE A 280 11.10 19.45 -12.18
N SER A 281 10.61 18.27 -12.60
CA SER A 281 9.67 18.17 -13.71
C SER A 281 8.38 18.94 -13.42
N PRO A 282 7.68 19.44 -14.46
CA PRO A 282 6.40 20.13 -14.30
C PRO A 282 5.36 19.27 -13.55
N GLU A 283 5.35 17.96 -13.79
CA GLU A 283 4.44 17.01 -13.13
C GLU A 283 4.73 16.97 -11.62
N LEU A 284 6.00 16.87 -11.24
CA LEU A 284 6.39 16.88 -9.83
C LEU A 284 6.07 18.22 -9.15
N GLN A 285 6.29 19.35 -9.84
CA GLN A 285 5.90 20.66 -9.32
C GLN A 285 4.40 20.73 -9.06
N HIS A 286 3.60 20.21 -9.99
CA HIS A 286 2.15 20.14 -9.87
C HIS A 286 1.73 19.31 -8.66
N ASP A 287 2.27 18.10 -8.52
CA ASP A 287 1.93 17.20 -7.42
C ASP A 287 2.34 17.76 -6.07
N LEU A 288 3.51 18.38 -5.96
CA LEU A 288 3.96 19.06 -4.74
C LEU A 288 3.10 20.27 -4.39
N PHE A 289 2.63 21.01 -5.40
CA PHE A 289 1.69 22.09 -5.18
C PHE A 289 0.35 21.59 -4.63
N ARG A 290 -0.20 20.49 -5.20
CA ARG A 290 -1.42 19.84 -4.69
C ARG A 290 -1.27 19.38 -3.24
N ILE A 291 -0.13 18.80 -2.90
CA ILE A 291 0.16 18.40 -1.52
C ILE A 291 0.20 19.62 -0.60
N ALA A 292 0.82 20.73 -1.03
CA ALA A 292 0.83 21.95 -0.27
C ALA A 292 -0.58 22.53 -0.06
N GLN A 293 -1.42 22.54 -1.11
CA GLN A 293 -2.82 22.97 -1.02
C GLN A 293 -3.60 22.13 -0.01
N GLU A 294 -3.51 20.80 -0.12
CA GLU A 294 -4.22 19.88 0.76
C GLU A 294 -3.74 20.02 2.21
N PHE A 295 -2.42 20.10 2.43
CA PHE A 295 -1.86 20.32 3.77
C PHE A 295 -2.35 21.62 4.39
N ILE A 296 -2.24 22.76 3.68
CA ILE A 296 -2.67 24.08 4.15
C ILE A 296 -4.18 24.08 4.44
N SER A 297 -4.98 23.52 3.53
CA SER A 297 -6.43 23.41 3.70
C SER A 297 -6.79 22.60 4.95
N ASN A 298 -6.16 21.45 5.14
CA ASN A 298 -6.40 20.58 6.30
C ASN A 298 -5.94 21.24 7.61
N ALA A 299 -4.77 21.87 7.62
CA ALA A 299 -4.27 22.59 8.78
C ALA A 299 -5.21 23.73 9.23
N ILE A 300 -5.81 24.45 8.28
CA ILE A 300 -6.73 25.56 8.57
C ILE A 300 -8.12 25.05 8.92
N LYS A 301 -8.73 24.24 8.05
CA LYS A 301 -10.14 23.81 8.20
C LYS A 301 -10.34 22.83 9.33
N HIS A 302 -9.44 21.86 9.47
CA HIS A 302 -9.56 20.76 10.44
C HIS A 302 -8.67 20.98 11.66
N GLY A 303 -7.45 21.50 11.43
CA GLY A 303 -6.46 21.72 12.48
C GLY A 303 -6.66 23.01 13.26
N ALA A 304 -7.35 24.02 12.72
CA ALA A 304 -7.40 25.38 13.27
C ALA A 304 -6.00 25.95 13.58
N ALA A 305 -5.01 25.60 12.74
CA ALA A 305 -3.62 25.96 12.92
C ALA A 305 -3.42 27.49 12.86
N LYS A 306 -2.57 28.03 13.74
CA LYS A 306 -2.18 29.45 13.76
C LYS A 306 -0.82 29.69 13.12
N LYS A 307 -0.03 28.64 12.95
CA LYS A 307 1.28 28.70 12.28
C LYS A 307 1.45 27.47 11.39
N ILE A 308 1.87 27.73 10.15
CA ILE A 308 2.19 26.69 9.16
C ILE A 308 3.60 26.95 8.65
N THR A 309 4.46 25.95 8.69
CA THR A 309 5.84 26.02 8.22
C THR A 309 6.06 25.04 7.09
N ILE A 310 6.66 25.49 6.00
CA ILE A 310 7.03 24.65 4.85
C ILE A 310 8.52 24.85 4.57
N ILE A 311 9.31 23.80 4.64
CA ILE A 311 10.76 23.85 4.47
C ILE A 311 11.15 22.98 3.29
N PHE A 312 11.87 23.54 2.34
CA PHE A 312 12.49 22.86 1.23
C PHE A 312 14.00 22.79 1.43
N SER A 313 14.58 21.63 1.15
CA SER A 313 16.03 21.42 1.08
C SER A 313 16.35 20.34 0.08
N CYS A 314 17.53 20.40 -0.53
CA CYS A 314 18.05 19.37 -1.43
C CYS A 314 19.50 19.09 -1.07
N GLU A 315 19.80 17.85 -0.72
CA GLU A 315 21.12 17.35 -0.37
C GLU A 315 21.33 15.98 -1.00
N ASN A 316 22.49 15.72 -1.54
CA ASN A 316 22.86 14.42 -2.13
C ASN A 316 21.82 13.89 -3.14
N ASN A 317 21.33 14.75 -4.04
CA ASN A 317 20.30 14.40 -5.02
C ASN A 317 18.96 13.94 -4.39
N LEU A 318 18.69 14.32 -3.16
CA LEU A 318 17.46 14.03 -2.44
C LEU A 318 16.74 15.32 -2.10
N LEU A 319 15.60 15.56 -2.73
CA LEU A 319 14.69 16.64 -2.39
C LEU A 319 13.92 16.28 -1.12
N LYS A 320 14.10 17.07 -0.07
CA LYS A 320 13.41 16.92 1.21
C LYS A 320 12.48 18.11 1.42
N ILE A 321 11.20 17.80 1.68
CA ILE A 321 10.20 18.80 1.97
C ILE A 321 9.55 18.46 3.31
N ILE A 322 9.42 19.44 4.18
CA ILE A 322 8.77 19.30 5.48
C ILE A 322 7.64 20.31 5.54
N PHE A 323 6.42 19.81 5.72
CA PHE A 323 5.25 20.59 6.07
C PHE A 323 4.97 20.38 7.56
N SER A 324 4.70 21.43 8.31
CA SER A 324 4.32 21.32 9.72
C SER A 324 3.33 22.41 10.11
N ASP A 325 2.39 22.07 10.98
CA ASP A 325 1.42 22.97 11.58
C ASP A 325 1.39 22.81 13.11
N ASN A 326 0.86 23.81 13.79
CA ASN A 326 0.63 23.81 15.23
C ASN A 326 -0.86 23.67 15.59
N GLY A 327 -1.64 23.02 14.75
CA GLY A 327 -3.07 22.83 14.95
C GLY A 327 -3.42 21.71 15.94
N LYS A 328 -4.68 21.29 15.92
CA LYS A 328 -5.20 20.26 16.84
C LYS A 328 -4.57 18.88 16.65
N GLY A 329 -3.99 18.60 15.47
CA GLY A 329 -3.51 17.27 15.12
C GLY A 329 -4.62 16.20 15.15
N PHE A 330 -4.23 14.95 14.93
CA PHE A 330 -5.12 13.79 14.96
C PHE A 330 -4.37 12.51 15.34
N ASP A 331 -5.10 11.48 15.74
CA ASP A 331 -4.55 10.17 16.06
C ASP A 331 -4.35 9.37 14.76
N THR A 332 -3.09 9.14 14.41
CA THR A 332 -2.72 8.39 13.19
C THR A 332 -3.01 6.90 13.29
N GLN A 333 -3.27 6.35 14.48
CA GLN A 333 -3.63 4.95 14.67
C GLN A 333 -5.13 4.71 14.50
N LYS A 334 -5.96 5.70 14.83
CA LYS A 334 -7.38 5.64 14.52
C LYS A 334 -7.53 5.92 13.04
N ARG A 335 -7.91 4.90 12.25
CA ARG A 335 -8.16 4.95 10.82
C ARG A 335 -8.94 6.21 10.38
N SER A 336 -8.24 7.29 10.15
CA SER A 336 -8.72 8.44 9.38
C SER A 336 -8.09 8.37 7.99
N ASP A 337 -8.42 7.31 7.25
CA ASP A 337 -8.04 7.19 5.84
C ASP A 337 -8.83 8.21 4.99
N GLY A 338 -8.72 9.48 5.33
CA GLY A 338 -9.25 10.57 4.52
C GLY A 338 -8.65 10.48 3.11
N MET A 339 -9.50 10.67 2.11
CA MET A 339 -9.09 10.61 0.69
C MET A 339 -7.88 11.53 0.41
N GLY A 340 -7.78 12.69 1.10
CA GLY A 340 -6.66 13.62 0.96
C GLY A 340 -5.30 13.05 1.34
N LEU A 341 -5.20 12.30 2.45
CA LEU A 341 -3.94 11.68 2.87
C LEU A 341 -3.51 10.58 1.88
N ARG A 342 -4.45 9.77 1.40
CA ARG A 342 -4.18 8.75 0.38
C ARG A 342 -3.73 9.37 -0.93
N ASN A 343 -4.38 10.45 -1.37
CA ASN A 343 -4.00 11.16 -2.58
C ASN A 343 -2.59 11.75 -2.47
N MET A 344 -2.22 12.35 -1.33
CA MET A 344 -0.86 12.83 -1.10
C MET A 344 0.17 11.69 -1.18
N GLN A 345 -0.10 10.53 -0.56
CA GLN A 345 0.76 9.35 -0.62
C GLN A 345 0.87 8.81 -2.04
N GLY A 346 -0.26 8.71 -2.76
CA GLY A 346 -0.30 8.29 -4.16
C GLY A 346 0.58 9.17 -5.03
N ARG A 347 0.41 10.50 -4.98
CA ARG A 347 1.20 11.47 -5.76
C ARG A 347 2.71 11.32 -5.53
N ILE A 348 3.14 11.16 -4.28
CA ILE A 348 4.58 11.00 -3.97
C ILE A 348 5.13 9.67 -4.47
N LYS A 349 4.36 8.58 -4.40
CA LYS A 349 4.77 7.27 -4.95
C LYS A 349 5.01 7.32 -6.45
N LEU A 350 4.26 8.14 -7.23
CA LEU A 350 4.46 8.31 -8.67
C LEU A 350 5.88 8.80 -9.02
N HIS A 351 6.47 9.54 -8.12
CA HIS A 351 7.83 10.11 -8.27
C HIS A 351 8.89 9.30 -7.53
N ASN A 352 8.60 8.03 -7.19
CA ASN A 352 9.49 7.17 -6.40
C ASN A 352 9.91 7.80 -5.06
N GLY A 353 9.08 8.68 -4.52
CA GLY A 353 9.32 9.36 -3.25
C GLY A 353 8.73 8.59 -2.06
N VAL A 354 9.15 8.99 -0.88
CA VAL A 354 8.64 8.49 0.40
C VAL A 354 7.99 9.65 1.15
N ILE A 355 6.84 9.38 1.74
CA ILE A 355 6.12 10.33 2.59
C ILE A 355 5.88 9.73 3.97
N LYS A 356 6.23 10.47 5.01
CA LYS A 356 5.95 10.13 6.41
C LYS A 356 5.07 11.19 7.03
N ILE A 357 3.94 10.77 7.56
CA ILE A 357 2.96 11.63 8.24
C ILE A 357 3.04 11.34 9.73
N THR A 358 3.21 12.37 10.54
CA THR A 358 3.25 12.28 12.00
C THR A 358 2.27 13.29 12.56
N SER A 359 1.32 12.85 13.36
CA SER A 359 0.36 13.72 14.04
C SER A 359 0.00 13.14 15.40
N GLN A 360 -0.27 14.00 16.34
CA GLN A 360 -0.79 13.65 17.66
C GLN A 360 -1.83 14.68 18.08
N PRO A 361 -2.91 14.29 18.74
CA PRO A 361 -3.88 15.23 19.30
C PRO A 361 -3.20 16.30 20.15
N GLY A 362 -3.49 17.57 19.87
CA GLY A 362 -2.93 18.74 20.55
C GLY A 362 -1.52 19.17 20.12
N LYS A 363 -0.84 18.43 19.21
CA LYS A 363 0.54 18.75 18.81
C LYS A 363 0.71 19.12 17.32
N GLY A 364 -0.41 19.25 16.60
CA GLY A 364 -0.38 19.53 15.17
C GLY A 364 0.01 18.33 14.31
N THR A 365 0.34 18.62 13.04
CA THR A 365 0.71 17.61 12.03
C THR A 365 2.03 17.96 11.38
N SER A 366 2.83 16.95 11.10
CA SER A 366 4.07 17.07 10.32
C SER A 366 4.08 16.02 9.20
N ILE A 367 4.36 16.49 7.98
CA ILE A 367 4.55 15.64 6.79
C ILE A 367 5.97 15.84 6.28
N LYS A 368 6.74 14.76 6.22
CA LYS A 368 8.08 14.74 5.65
C LYS A 368 8.06 13.97 4.34
N ILE A 369 8.50 14.60 3.27
CA ILE A 369 8.59 14.04 1.92
C ILE A 369 10.05 13.96 1.53
N LEU A 370 10.45 12.84 0.91
CA LEU A 370 11.77 12.60 0.35
C LEU A 370 11.59 12.11 -1.09
N ILE A 371 12.20 12.78 -2.07
CA ILE A 371 12.12 12.45 -3.49
C ILE A 371 13.51 12.46 -4.11
N PRO A 372 13.93 11.39 -4.83
CA PRO A 372 15.18 11.38 -5.58
C PRO A 372 15.09 12.34 -6.78
N THR A 373 16.09 13.18 -6.99
CA THR A 373 16.13 14.15 -8.10
C THR A 373 16.72 13.60 -9.38
N HIS A 374 17.40 12.42 -9.31
CA HIS A 374 17.85 11.64 -10.46
C HIS A 374 17.22 10.25 -10.44
N LYS A 375 17.11 9.61 -11.62
CA LYS A 375 16.65 8.20 -11.77
C LYS A 375 17.66 7.23 -11.13
N GLN A 376 17.82 7.26 -9.83
CA GLN A 376 18.55 6.22 -9.10
C GLN A 376 17.55 5.22 -8.51
N ILE A 377 17.80 3.93 -8.78
CA ILE A 377 17.15 2.81 -8.12
C ILE A 377 17.51 2.90 -6.63
N TRP A 378 16.53 3.09 -5.78
CA TRP A 378 16.71 3.19 -4.33
C TRP A 378 17.36 1.94 -3.75
N PRO A 379 18.46 2.04 -3.01
CA PRO A 379 18.70 1.12 -1.92
C PRO A 379 17.68 1.46 -0.83
N SER A 380 16.98 0.44 -0.31
CA SER A 380 15.97 0.54 0.73
C SER A 380 16.38 1.48 1.88
N PHE A 381 15.87 2.71 1.89
CA PHE A 381 16.11 3.65 2.97
C PHE A 381 15.24 3.30 4.19
N LYS A 382 15.90 3.08 5.34
CA LYS A 382 15.29 3.10 6.66
C LYS A 382 14.96 4.55 7.02
N LEU A 383 13.69 4.85 7.26
CA LEU A 383 13.23 6.06 7.95
C LEU A 383 13.21 5.84 9.44
#